data_0bd21f9ca9d51e8929d08b9a12582882
#
_entry.id   0bd21f9ca9d51e8929d08b9a12582882
#
_cell.length_a   1.000
_cell.length_b   1.000
_cell.length_c   1.000
_cell.angle_alpha   90.00
_cell.angle_beta   90.00
_cell.angle_gamma   90.00
#
_symmetry.space_group_name_H-M   'P 1'
#
loop_
_entity.id
_entity.type
_entity.pdbx_description
1 polymer ?
#
loop_
_entity_poly.entity_id
_entity_poly.type
_entity_poly.pdbx_seq_one_letter_code
_entity_poly.pdbx_strand_id
1 'polypeptide(L)'
;VGACSISEFPLISGFVSNSMVMAAALEQGYDWIWLALLFASAGVFHHAGIKIPFFAFFAHDSGIRVREPPLNMLLAMTLAAALSVFIGCYPWLLYGLLPFPVEYAPYTATHVIAQLQLLLFSALAFTWLKLSGLYPPELPSVNLDAEWLYRRLAPRLVHSAERVAGSWPQRLRSGLHRRLGQLTASLSHYHGPQGILARTWATGSMVLWVVILLGVYLIAYYY
;
A
#
# COMPACT_ATOMS: atom_id res chain seq x y z
N VAL A 1 -2.98 -11.62 -11.40
CA VAL A 1 -1.52 -11.69 -11.15
C VAL A 1 -1.14 -10.88 -9.94
N GLY A 2 -1.46 -9.58 -9.85
CA GLY A 2 -1.08 -8.72 -8.73
C GLY A 2 -1.48 -9.25 -7.35
N ALA A 3 -2.73 -9.68 -7.18
CA ALA A 3 -3.21 -10.28 -5.94
C ALA A 3 -2.41 -11.55 -5.56
N CYS A 4 -2.10 -12.40 -6.51
CA CYS A 4 -1.27 -13.58 -6.28
C CYS A 4 0.19 -13.23 -5.99
N SER A 5 0.72 -12.16 -6.60
CA SER A 5 2.09 -11.70 -6.34
C SER A 5 2.26 -11.19 -4.91
N ILE A 6 1.36 -10.33 -4.45
CA ILE A 6 1.42 -9.80 -3.08
C ILE A 6 1.12 -10.86 -2.01
N SER A 7 0.43 -11.94 -2.41
CA SER A 7 0.08 -13.07 -1.54
C SER A 7 1.15 -14.16 -1.48
N GLU A 8 2.30 -13.93 -2.08
CA GLU A 8 3.39 -14.90 -2.11
C GLU A 8 2.96 -16.26 -2.72
N PHE A 9 2.10 -16.21 -3.76
CA PHE A 9 1.72 -17.44 -4.45
C PHE A 9 2.92 -18.00 -5.22
N PRO A 10 3.20 -19.31 -5.13
CA PRO A 10 4.29 -19.94 -5.88
C PRO A 10 4.25 -19.61 -7.38
N LEU A 11 5.40 -19.56 -8.03
CA LEU A 11 5.61 -19.19 -9.44
C LEU A 11 5.42 -17.70 -9.76
N ILE A 12 5.29 -16.84 -8.75
CA ILE A 12 5.17 -15.39 -8.92
C ILE A 12 6.25 -14.68 -8.10
N SER A 13 6.70 -13.50 -8.55
CA SER A 13 7.84 -12.78 -7.99
C SER A 13 7.78 -12.54 -6.48
N GLY A 14 6.59 -12.30 -5.93
CA GLY A 14 6.41 -12.09 -4.48
C GLY A 14 6.84 -13.28 -3.64
N PHE A 15 6.60 -14.51 -4.11
CA PHE A 15 7.05 -15.72 -3.43
C PHE A 15 8.57 -15.78 -3.32
N VAL A 16 9.28 -15.42 -4.39
CA VAL A 16 10.75 -15.47 -4.44
C VAL A 16 11.40 -14.45 -3.51
N SER A 17 10.92 -13.20 -3.54
CA SER A 17 11.51 -12.11 -2.77
C SER A 17 11.16 -12.18 -1.28
N ASN A 18 9.90 -12.39 -0.93
CA ASN A 18 9.47 -12.39 0.47
C ASN A 18 10.00 -13.61 1.22
N SER A 19 10.00 -14.76 0.58
CA SER A 19 10.55 -15.97 1.20
C SER A 19 12.03 -15.85 1.52
N MET A 20 12.80 -15.20 0.66
CA MET A 20 14.23 -14.94 0.92
C MET A 20 14.40 -14.03 2.15
N VAL A 21 13.59 -12.96 2.29
CA VAL A 21 13.64 -12.07 3.45
C VAL A 21 13.26 -12.81 4.72
N MET A 22 12.23 -13.66 4.67
CA MET A 22 11.80 -14.45 5.83
C MET A 22 12.85 -15.49 6.22
N ALA A 23 13.47 -16.16 5.25
CA ALA A 23 14.55 -17.12 5.51
C ALA A 23 15.76 -16.43 6.14
N ALA A 24 16.17 -15.26 5.63
CA ALA A 24 17.27 -14.49 6.20
C ALA A 24 16.98 -14.05 7.64
N ALA A 25 15.76 -13.67 7.97
CA ALA A 25 15.39 -13.32 9.34
C ALA A 25 15.50 -14.52 10.30
N LEU A 26 15.11 -15.72 9.84
CA LEU A 26 15.20 -16.94 10.63
C LEU A 26 16.65 -17.39 10.80
N GLU A 27 17.46 -17.37 9.76
CA GLU A 27 18.88 -17.75 9.79
C GLU A 27 19.70 -16.84 10.70
N GLN A 28 19.35 -15.57 10.81
CA GLN A 28 20.00 -14.63 11.72
C GLN A 28 19.47 -14.69 13.16
N GLY A 29 18.54 -15.61 13.47
CA GLY A 29 17.99 -15.80 14.81
C GLY A 29 16.98 -14.73 15.23
N TYR A 30 16.40 -14.01 14.27
CA TYR A 30 15.35 -13.04 14.56
C TYR A 30 13.94 -13.67 14.58
N ASP A 31 13.74 -14.65 15.45
CA ASP A 31 12.50 -15.45 15.51
C ASP A 31 11.24 -14.61 15.65
N TRP A 32 11.28 -13.58 16.50
CA TRP A 32 10.14 -12.67 16.67
C TRP A 32 9.83 -11.84 15.44
N ILE A 33 10.85 -11.42 14.71
CA ILE A 33 10.68 -10.68 13.45
C ILE A 33 10.10 -11.62 12.40
N TRP A 34 10.61 -12.85 12.30
CA TRP A 34 10.08 -13.87 11.41
C TRP A 34 8.61 -14.16 11.70
N LEU A 35 8.23 -14.34 12.99
CA LEU A 35 6.84 -14.57 13.39
C LEU A 35 5.93 -13.39 13.04
N ALA A 36 6.40 -12.15 13.25
CA ALA A 36 5.67 -10.94 12.89
C ALA A 36 5.47 -10.83 11.37
N LEU A 37 6.49 -11.15 10.58
CA LEU A 37 6.42 -11.17 9.12
C LEU A 37 5.44 -12.24 8.61
N LEU A 38 5.46 -13.44 9.20
CA LEU A 38 4.54 -14.52 8.88
C LEU A 38 3.08 -14.10 9.14
N PHE A 39 2.82 -13.48 10.31
CA PHE A 39 1.49 -12.98 10.64
C PHE A 39 1.05 -11.85 9.69
N ALA A 40 1.96 -10.94 9.36
CA ALA A 40 1.70 -9.86 8.41
C ALA A 40 1.40 -10.40 7.01
N SER A 41 2.16 -11.40 6.54
CA SER A 41 1.93 -12.07 5.25
C SER A 41 0.54 -12.71 5.17
N ALA A 42 0.11 -13.42 6.22
CA ALA A 42 -1.26 -13.96 6.29
C ALA A 42 -2.33 -12.87 6.22
N GLY A 43 -2.11 -11.75 6.91
CA GLY A 43 -3.01 -10.59 6.88
C GLY A 43 -3.08 -9.91 5.51
N VAL A 44 -1.94 -9.75 4.85
CA VAL A 44 -1.85 -9.20 3.49
C VAL A 44 -2.58 -10.09 2.49
N PHE A 45 -2.40 -11.41 2.58
CA PHE A 45 -3.12 -12.34 1.73
C PHE A 45 -4.63 -12.25 1.93
N HIS A 46 -5.10 -12.26 3.18
CA HIS A 46 -6.53 -12.12 3.48
C HIS A 46 -7.10 -10.83 2.90
N HIS A 47 -6.41 -9.71 3.07
CA HIS A 47 -6.89 -8.40 2.64
C HIS A 47 -6.69 -8.16 1.14
N ALA A 48 -5.46 -8.16 0.66
CA ALA A 48 -5.12 -7.80 -0.72
C ALA A 48 -5.28 -8.96 -1.70
N GLY A 49 -5.03 -10.19 -1.25
CA GLY A 49 -5.12 -11.39 -2.08
C GLY A 49 -6.54 -11.88 -2.30
N ILE A 50 -7.41 -11.79 -1.28
CA ILE A 50 -8.77 -12.33 -1.36
C ILE A 50 -9.83 -11.23 -1.27
N LYS A 51 -9.84 -10.44 -0.20
CA LYS A 51 -10.91 -9.48 0.09
C LYS A 51 -11.09 -8.46 -1.04
N ILE A 52 -10.02 -7.78 -1.44
CA ILE A 52 -10.10 -6.75 -2.49
C ILE A 52 -10.57 -7.33 -3.82
N PRO A 53 -9.97 -8.42 -4.38
CA PRO A 53 -10.45 -9.00 -5.63
C PRO A 53 -11.89 -9.51 -5.54
N PHE A 54 -12.27 -10.14 -4.42
CA PHE A 54 -13.61 -10.63 -4.23
C PHE A 54 -14.65 -9.50 -4.30
N PHE A 55 -14.44 -8.43 -3.54
CA PHE A 55 -15.39 -7.33 -3.50
C PHE A 55 -15.37 -6.47 -4.77
N ALA A 56 -14.22 -6.37 -5.44
CA ALA A 56 -14.10 -5.61 -6.68
C ALA A 56 -14.74 -6.30 -7.89
N PHE A 57 -14.70 -7.66 -7.93
CA PHE A 57 -15.08 -8.39 -9.14
C PHE A 57 -16.23 -9.39 -8.97
N PHE A 58 -16.52 -9.83 -7.74
CA PHE A 58 -17.44 -10.96 -7.54
C PHE A 58 -18.61 -10.67 -6.57
N ALA A 59 -18.53 -9.66 -5.71
CA ALA A 59 -19.52 -9.49 -4.63
C ALA A 59 -20.81 -8.87 -5.10
N HIS A 60 -20.79 -7.68 -5.68
CA HIS A 60 -21.99 -6.92 -6.06
C HIS A 60 -21.81 -6.24 -7.41
N ASP A 61 -22.82 -6.32 -8.26
CA ASP A 61 -22.86 -5.51 -9.48
C ASP A 61 -23.32 -4.08 -9.11
N SER A 62 -22.40 -3.13 -9.20
CA SER A 62 -22.70 -1.70 -8.98
C SER A 62 -23.52 -1.06 -10.10
N GLY A 63 -23.79 -1.79 -11.18
CA GLY A 63 -24.45 -1.28 -12.37
C GLY A 63 -23.60 -0.35 -13.23
N ILE A 64 -22.38 -0.04 -12.80
CA ILE A 64 -21.45 0.83 -13.54
C ILE A 64 -20.85 0.02 -14.69
N ARG A 65 -21.06 0.48 -15.91
CA ARG A 65 -20.44 -0.11 -17.12
C ARG A 65 -19.33 0.79 -17.59
N VAL A 66 -18.10 0.31 -17.48
CA VAL A 66 -16.87 1.01 -17.89
C VAL A 66 -16.38 0.48 -19.22
N ARG A 67 -15.66 1.32 -19.96
CA ARG A 67 -14.94 0.90 -21.15
C ARG A 67 -13.60 0.31 -20.76
N GLU A 68 -13.08 -0.58 -21.61
CA GLU A 68 -11.73 -1.09 -21.46
C GLU A 68 -10.71 0.06 -21.49
N PRO A 69 -9.62 -0.04 -20.72
CA PRO A 69 -8.57 0.95 -20.72
C PRO A 69 -7.85 0.98 -22.08
N PRO A 70 -7.17 2.09 -22.42
CA PRO A 70 -6.45 2.21 -23.65
C PRO A 70 -5.32 1.17 -23.76
N LEU A 71 -4.95 0.82 -24.99
CA LEU A 71 -4.07 -0.30 -25.30
C LEU A 71 -2.68 -0.17 -24.66
N ASN A 72 -2.16 1.04 -24.50
CA ASN A 72 -0.90 1.30 -23.81
C ASN A 72 -0.96 0.89 -22.31
N MET A 73 -2.09 1.09 -21.65
CA MET A 73 -2.28 0.64 -20.25
C MET A 73 -2.37 -0.87 -20.17
N LEU A 74 -3.10 -1.50 -21.10
CA LEU A 74 -3.18 -2.96 -21.18
C LEU A 74 -1.81 -3.60 -21.43
N LEU A 75 -1.01 -3.03 -22.33
CA LEU A 75 0.35 -3.48 -22.59
C LEU A 75 1.25 -3.34 -21.36
N ALA A 76 1.18 -2.23 -20.65
CA ALA A 76 1.95 -2.02 -19.43
C ALA A 76 1.57 -3.04 -18.34
N MET A 77 0.27 -3.27 -18.13
CA MET A 77 -0.23 -4.26 -17.17
C MET A 77 0.19 -5.68 -17.54
N THR A 78 0.10 -6.02 -18.82
CA THR A 78 0.51 -7.35 -19.32
C THR A 78 2.00 -7.58 -19.18
N LEU A 79 2.82 -6.55 -19.51
CA LEU A 79 4.27 -6.62 -19.35
C LEU A 79 4.67 -6.79 -17.89
N ALA A 80 4.07 -6.01 -16.98
CA ALA A 80 4.31 -6.15 -15.54
C ALA A 80 3.91 -7.54 -15.01
N ALA A 81 2.77 -8.07 -15.46
CA ALA A 81 2.31 -9.39 -15.09
C ALA A 81 3.24 -10.49 -15.62
N ALA A 82 3.67 -10.39 -16.89
CA ALA A 82 4.60 -11.32 -17.50
C ALA A 82 5.96 -11.31 -16.78
N LEU A 83 6.47 -10.13 -16.46
CA LEU A 83 7.72 -9.98 -15.71
C LEU A 83 7.63 -10.60 -14.30
N SER A 84 6.50 -10.40 -13.62
CA SER A 84 6.25 -10.97 -12.29
C SER A 84 6.24 -12.52 -12.33
N VAL A 85 5.60 -13.12 -13.33
CA VAL A 85 5.62 -14.57 -13.53
C VAL A 85 7.02 -15.05 -13.94
N PHE A 86 7.68 -14.32 -14.82
CA PHE A 86 9.03 -14.67 -15.27
C PHE A 86 10.03 -14.72 -14.10
N ILE A 87 10.06 -13.68 -13.25
CA ILE A 87 10.92 -13.64 -12.05
C ILE A 87 10.54 -14.79 -11.09
N GLY A 88 9.26 -15.07 -10.94
CA GLY A 88 8.79 -16.17 -10.10
C GLY A 88 9.29 -17.54 -10.61
N CYS A 89 9.27 -17.78 -11.91
CA CYS A 89 9.73 -19.05 -12.51
C CYS A 89 11.25 -19.15 -12.59
N TYR A 90 11.96 -18.03 -12.75
CA TYR A 90 13.41 -17.97 -12.94
C TYR A 90 14.08 -17.04 -11.91
N PRO A 91 14.09 -17.40 -10.62
CA PRO A 91 14.61 -16.56 -9.54
C PRO A 91 16.11 -16.23 -9.68
N TRP A 92 16.86 -17.11 -10.34
CA TRP A 92 18.30 -16.96 -10.53
C TRP A 92 18.70 -15.68 -11.26
N LEU A 93 17.84 -15.21 -12.18
CA LEU A 93 18.07 -13.95 -12.87
C LEU A 93 18.00 -12.77 -11.89
N LEU A 94 17.04 -12.77 -10.98
CA LEU A 94 16.92 -11.75 -9.93
C LEU A 94 18.11 -11.82 -8.97
N TYR A 95 18.50 -13.02 -8.55
CA TYR A 95 19.60 -13.20 -7.60
C TYR A 95 20.95 -12.78 -8.20
N GLY A 96 21.15 -12.97 -9.50
CA GLY A 96 22.34 -12.49 -10.21
C GLY A 96 22.48 -10.97 -10.31
N LEU A 97 21.41 -10.22 -10.05
CA LEU A 97 21.41 -8.77 -10.00
C LEU A 97 21.70 -8.23 -8.59
N LEU A 98 21.72 -9.09 -7.57
CA LEU A 98 21.97 -8.65 -6.20
C LEU A 98 23.47 -8.44 -5.96
N PRO A 99 23.84 -7.48 -5.08
CA PRO A 99 25.25 -7.12 -4.84
C PRO A 99 26.05 -8.20 -4.14
N PHE A 100 25.38 -9.13 -3.47
CA PHE A 100 26.00 -10.24 -2.76
C PHE A 100 25.52 -11.57 -3.33
N PRO A 101 26.38 -12.60 -3.36
CA PRO A 101 25.97 -13.92 -3.79
C PRO A 101 24.88 -14.47 -2.88
N VAL A 102 23.82 -15.00 -3.51
CA VAL A 102 22.66 -15.55 -2.81
C VAL A 102 22.61 -17.06 -3.03
N GLU A 103 22.80 -17.83 -1.97
CA GLU A 103 22.67 -19.28 -1.94
C GLU A 103 21.31 -19.69 -1.36
N TYR A 104 20.22 -19.18 -1.94
CA TYR A 104 18.88 -19.46 -1.48
C TYR A 104 18.02 -20.14 -2.55
N ALA A 105 17.40 -21.26 -2.21
CA ALA A 105 16.49 -21.99 -3.08
C ALA A 105 15.03 -21.82 -2.60
N PRO A 106 14.21 -20.96 -3.24
CA PRO A 106 12.84 -20.71 -2.81
C PRO A 106 11.92 -21.93 -3.00
N TYR A 107 12.18 -22.76 -3.99
CA TYR A 107 11.33 -23.90 -4.38
C TYR A 107 11.76 -25.21 -3.70
N THR A 108 11.80 -25.22 -2.37
CA THR A 108 11.86 -26.47 -1.62
C THR A 108 10.45 -27.01 -1.38
N ALA A 109 10.29 -28.34 -1.36
CA ALA A 109 8.98 -28.97 -1.14
C ALA A 109 8.33 -28.48 0.16
N THR A 110 9.11 -28.41 1.24
CA THR A 110 8.63 -27.94 2.54
C THR A 110 8.12 -26.50 2.48
N HIS A 111 8.86 -25.62 1.83
CA HIS A 111 8.50 -24.21 1.75
C HIS A 111 7.25 -23.98 0.90
N VAL A 112 7.19 -24.62 -0.28
CA VAL A 112 6.01 -24.52 -1.16
C VAL A 112 4.76 -25.07 -0.48
N ILE A 113 4.86 -26.21 0.21
CA ILE A 113 3.73 -26.82 0.93
C ILE A 113 3.28 -25.92 2.07
N ALA A 114 4.21 -25.40 2.88
CA ALA A 114 3.90 -24.51 3.99
C ALA A 114 3.17 -23.25 3.51
N GLN A 115 3.65 -22.63 2.43
CA GLN A 115 3.02 -21.45 1.85
C GLN A 115 1.63 -21.77 1.29
N LEU A 116 1.47 -22.86 0.55
CA LEU A 116 0.15 -23.27 0.05
C LEU A 116 -0.83 -23.59 1.18
N GLN A 117 -0.38 -24.18 2.27
CA GLN A 117 -1.21 -24.41 3.46
C GLN A 117 -1.67 -23.08 4.07
N LEU A 118 -0.76 -22.10 4.23
CA LEU A 118 -1.11 -20.78 4.74
C LEU A 118 -2.19 -20.10 3.87
N LEU A 119 -2.00 -20.14 2.55
CA LEU A 119 -2.95 -19.60 1.59
C LEU A 119 -4.31 -20.32 1.65
N LEU A 120 -4.30 -21.64 1.68
CA LEU A 120 -5.51 -22.46 1.72
C LEU A 120 -6.32 -22.19 3.01
N PHE A 121 -5.67 -22.22 4.18
CA PHE A 121 -6.36 -21.98 5.45
C PHE A 121 -6.89 -20.56 5.56
N SER A 122 -6.16 -19.57 5.05
CA SER A 122 -6.64 -18.17 4.98
C SER A 122 -7.86 -18.03 4.07
N ALA A 123 -7.85 -18.70 2.92
CA ALA A 123 -8.99 -18.73 1.99
C ALA A 123 -10.21 -19.43 2.59
N LEU A 124 -9.99 -20.56 3.26
CA LEU A 124 -11.05 -21.26 3.98
C LEU A 124 -11.65 -20.43 5.10
N ALA A 125 -10.82 -19.75 5.89
CA ALA A 125 -11.27 -18.85 6.95
C ALA A 125 -12.14 -17.71 6.38
N PHE A 126 -11.71 -17.06 5.30
CA PHE A 126 -12.50 -16.03 4.63
C PHE A 126 -13.85 -16.57 4.16
N THR A 127 -13.83 -17.72 3.46
CA THR A 127 -15.04 -18.34 2.92
C THR A 127 -16.00 -18.72 4.05
N TRP A 128 -15.49 -19.33 5.10
CA TRP A 128 -16.31 -19.71 6.25
C TRP A 128 -16.92 -18.51 6.95
N LEU A 129 -16.14 -17.45 7.21
CA LEU A 129 -16.63 -16.21 7.83
C LEU A 129 -17.70 -15.55 6.94
N LYS A 130 -17.53 -15.56 5.62
CA LYS A 130 -18.49 -14.97 4.68
C LYS A 130 -19.79 -15.77 4.63
N LEU A 131 -19.69 -17.10 4.56
CA LEU A 131 -20.88 -17.98 4.51
C LEU A 131 -21.64 -18.03 5.84
N SER A 132 -20.94 -17.94 6.98
CA SER A 132 -21.58 -17.90 8.30
C SER A 132 -22.24 -16.57 8.65
N GLY A 133 -22.06 -15.54 7.83
CA GLY A 133 -22.57 -14.19 8.10
C GLY A 133 -21.83 -13.43 9.21
N LEU A 134 -20.76 -14.01 9.77
CA LEU A 134 -19.92 -13.37 10.78
C LEU A 134 -18.98 -12.31 10.17
N TYR A 135 -18.81 -12.33 8.84
CA TYR A 135 -17.99 -11.32 8.18
C TYR A 135 -18.68 -9.95 8.28
N PRO A 136 -17.97 -8.90 8.74
CA PRO A 136 -18.56 -7.58 8.89
C PRO A 136 -19.18 -7.08 7.57
N PRO A 137 -20.40 -6.53 7.60
CA PRO A 137 -21.04 -6.00 6.41
C PRO A 137 -20.24 -4.82 5.84
N GLU A 138 -20.29 -4.64 4.54
CA GLU A 138 -19.74 -3.46 3.90
C GLU A 138 -20.63 -2.26 4.22
N LEU A 139 -20.10 -1.38 5.04
CA LEU A 139 -20.77 -0.12 5.36
C LEU A 139 -20.12 1.00 4.55
N PRO A 140 -20.90 1.93 3.98
CA PRO A 140 -20.34 3.15 3.43
C PRO A 140 -19.69 3.93 4.57
N SER A 141 -18.39 3.82 4.68
CA SER A 141 -17.61 4.42 5.76
C SER A 141 -16.46 5.24 5.20
N VAL A 142 -16.09 6.28 5.92
CA VAL A 142 -14.90 7.07 5.63
C VAL A 142 -13.82 6.62 6.61
N ASN A 143 -12.68 6.21 6.11
CA ASN A 143 -11.55 5.88 6.94
C ASN A 143 -11.09 7.12 7.71
N LEU A 144 -10.74 6.93 8.98
CA LEU A 144 -10.14 7.98 9.77
C LEU A 144 -8.72 8.19 9.24
N ASP A 145 -8.51 9.28 8.54
CA ASP A 145 -7.24 9.65 7.95
C ASP A 145 -6.74 10.97 8.55
N ALA A 146 -5.54 11.38 8.19
CA ALA A 146 -4.93 12.64 8.64
C ALA A 146 -5.84 13.86 8.36
N GLU A 147 -6.71 13.77 7.36
CA GLU A 147 -7.69 14.83 7.06
C GLU A 147 -8.68 15.09 8.20
N TRP A 148 -8.93 14.12 9.09
CA TRP A 148 -9.76 14.31 10.28
C TRP A 148 -9.22 15.43 11.18
N LEU A 149 -7.89 15.52 11.28
CA LEU A 149 -7.23 16.56 12.09
C LEU A 149 -7.61 17.96 11.60
N TYR A 150 -7.48 18.23 10.32
CA TYR A 150 -7.76 19.57 9.79
C TYR A 150 -9.21 19.81 9.42
N ARG A 151 -10.01 18.77 9.12
CA ARG A 151 -11.45 18.91 8.82
C ARG A 151 -12.35 18.93 10.06
N ARG A 152 -11.98 18.21 11.12
CA ARG A 152 -12.82 18.06 12.32
C ARG A 152 -12.20 18.66 13.57
N LEU A 153 -10.93 18.35 13.84
CA LEU A 153 -10.28 18.80 15.08
C LEU A 153 -9.91 20.28 15.01
N ALA A 154 -9.26 20.73 13.94
CA ALA A 154 -8.81 22.12 13.81
C ALA A 154 -9.97 23.13 13.89
N PRO A 155 -11.12 22.98 13.21
CA PRO A 155 -12.25 23.89 13.38
C PRO A 155 -12.79 23.91 14.81
N ARG A 156 -12.85 22.76 15.50
CA ARG A 156 -13.29 22.69 16.91
C ARG A 156 -12.33 23.46 17.83
N LEU A 157 -11.03 23.30 17.61
CA LEU A 157 -10.01 24.04 18.38
C LEU A 157 -10.09 25.54 18.13
N VAL A 158 -10.26 25.95 16.87
CA VAL A 158 -10.43 27.37 16.50
C VAL A 158 -11.68 27.95 17.17
N HIS A 159 -12.83 27.30 17.08
CA HIS A 159 -14.06 27.77 17.74
C HIS A 159 -13.96 27.78 19.27
N SER A 160 -13.21 26.85 19.86
CA SER A 160 -12.96 26.85 21.29
C SER A 160 -12.04 28.02 21.69
N ALA A 161 -11.00 28.24 20.90
CA ALA A 161 -10.11 29.38 21.10
C ALA A 161 -10.84 30.74 20.91
N GLU A 162 -11.73 30.85 19.94
CA GLU A 162 -12.57 32.03 19.73
C GLU A 162 -13.51 32.30 20.90
N ARG A 163 -14.09 31.24 21.50
CA ARG A 163 -14.93 31.39 22.71
C ARG A 163 -14.13 31.90 23.90
N VAL A 164 -12.93 31.41 24.11
CA VAL A 164 -12.02 31.86 25.16
C VAL A 164 -11.49 33.27 24.87
N ALA A 165 -11.15 33.55 23.61
CA ALA A 165 -10.67 34.86 23.18
C ALA A 165 -11.78 35.93 23.11
N GLY A 166 -13.05 35.54 23.22
CA GLY A 166 -14.19 36.45 23.24
C GLY A 166 -14.16 37.51 24.36
N SER A 167 -13.41 37.21 25.43
CA SER A 167 -13.15 38.15 26.56
C SER A 167 -11.95 39.08 26.34
N TRP A 168 -11.22 38.96 25.23
CA TRP A 168 -10.02 39.75 24.96
C TRP A 168 -10.34 41.06 24.26
N PRO A 169 -9.53 42.13 24.51
CA PRO A 169 -9.74 43.44 23.86
C PRO A 169 -9.66 43.31 22.33
N GLN A 170 -10.55 44.03 21.63
CA GLN A 170 -10.71 43.96 20.16
C GLN A 170 -9.41 44.14 19.38
N ARG A 171 -8.45 44.92 19.86
CA ARG A 171 -7.16 45.14 19.20
C ARG A 171 -6.28 43.88 19.16
N LEU A 172 -6.30 43.08 20.23
CA LEU A 172 -5.55 41.83 20.30
C LEU A 172 -6.21 40.76 19.40
N ARG A 173 -7.53 40.70 19.40
CA ARG A 173 -8.35 39.81 18.61
C ARG A 173 -8.17 40.05 17.11
N SER A 174 -8.19 41.30 16.66
CA SER A 174 -7.98 41.64 15.25
C SER A 174 -6.55 41.34 14.78
N GLY A 175 -5.54 41.55 15.63
CA GLY A 175 -4.15 41.20 15.35
C GLY A 175 -3.94 39.67 15.19
N LEU A 176 -4.56 38.89 16.08
CA LEU A 176 -4.50 37.43 16.04
C LEU A 176 -5.24 36.88 14.82
N HIS A 177 -6.46 37.38 14.53
CA HIS A 177 -7.20 36.95 13.32
C HIS A 177 -6.44 37.26 12.03
N ARG A 178 -5.76 38.41 11.95
CA ARG A 178 -4.96 38.76 10.77
C ARG A 178 -3.77 37.80 10.60
N ARG A 179 -3.04 37.50 11.69
CA ARG A 179 -1.91 36.56 11.64
C ARG A 179 -2.35 35.11 11.33
N LEU A 180 -3.43 34.65 11.97
CA LEU A 180 -4.01 33.34 11.68
C LEU A 180 -4.53 33.26 10.24
N GLY A 181 -5.19 34.32 9.75
CA GLY A 181 -5.63 34.38 8.35
C GLY A 181 -4.48 34.35 7.35
N GLN A 182 -3.36 34.99 7.65
CA GLN A 182 -2.16 34.92 6.80
C GLN A 182 -1.52 33.53 6.84
N LEU A 183 -1.43 32.89 8.00
CA LEU A 183 -0.91 31.52 8.14
C LEU A 183 -1.80 30.51 7.43
N THR A 184 -3.13 30.62 7.60
CA THR A 184 -4.06 29.71 6.90
C THR A 184 -4.07 29.94 5.40
N ALA A 185 -3.96 31.18 4.92
CA ALA A 185 -3.83 31.47 3.49
C ALA A 185 -2.53 30.92 2.91
N SER A 186 -1.41 31.07 3.61
CA SER A 186 -0.12 30.51 3.21
C SER A 186 -0.15 28.97 3.20
N LEU A 187 -0.66 28.34 4.25
CA LEU A 187 -0.81 26.89 4.33
C LEU A 187 -1.75 26.37 3.23
N SER A 188 -2.87 27.06 2.99
CA SER A 188 -3.80 26.68 1.91
C SER A 188 -3.20 26.86 0.52
N HIS A 189 -2.33 27.85 0.32
CA HIS A 189 -1.65 28.06 -0.95
C HIS A 189 -0.67 26.93 -1.28
N TYR A 190 0.06 26.42 -0.29
CA TYR A 190 1.02 25.34 -0.50
C TYR A 190 0.40 23.94 -0.37
N HIS A 191 -0.45 23.72 0.64
CA HIS A 191 -0.95 22.39 1.04
C HIS A 191 -2.47 22.23 0.85
N GLY A 192 -3.17 23.27 0.39
CA GLY A 192 -4.61 23.19 0.10
C GLY A 192 -4.94 22.28 -1.10
N PRO A 193 -6.23 21.95 -1.29
CA PRO A 193 -6.65 21.07 -2.40
C PRO A 193 -6.26 21.56 -3.80
N GLN A 194 -6.00 22.87 -3.93
CA GLN A 194 -5.52 23.51 -5.17
C GLN A 194 -4.07 24.01 -5.05
N GLY A 195 -3.41 23.69 -3.93
CA GLY A 195 -2.04 24.12 -3.65
C GLY A 195 -1.00 23.46 -4.55
N ILE A 196 0.20 24.02 -4.56
CA ILE A 196 1.31 23.53 -5.37
C ILE A 196 1.65 22.07 -5.06
N LEU A 197 1.61 21.69 -3.76
CA LEU A 197 1.90 20.31 -3.32
C LEU A 197 0.74 19.33 -3.52
N ALA A 198 -0.50 19.84 -3.66
CA ALA A 198 -1.66 19.01 -3.95
C ALA A 198 -1.89 18.77 -5.45
N ARG A 199 -1.10 19.41 -6.32
CA ARG A 199 -1.14 19.10 -7.75
C ARG A 199 -0.67 17.68 -7.95
N THR A 200 -1.60 16.82 -8.33
CA THR A 200 -1.27 15.46 -8.76
C THR A 200 -0.45 15.54 -10.05
N TRP A 201 0.78 15.10 -9.97
CA TRP A 201 1.55 14.85 -11.18
C TRP A 201 0.92 13.66 -11.91
N ALA A 202 0.97 13.69 -13.23
CA ALA A 202 0.54 12.53 -14.00
C ALA A 202 1.28 11.29 -13.50
N THR A 203 0.56 10.20 -13.25
CA THR A 203 1.13 8.96 -12.67
C THR A 203 2.37 8.49 -13.42
N GLY A 204 2.37 8.62 -14.77
CA GLY A 204 3.52 8.29 -15.59
C GLY A 204 4.77 9.13 -15.27
N SER A 205 4.61 10.43 -14.98
CA SER A 205 5.73 11.30 -14.59
C SER A 205 6.29 10.92 -13.23
N MET A 206 5.44 10.55 -12.28
CA MET A 206 5.89 10.11 -10.96
C MET A 206 6.65 8.78 -11.04
N VAL A 207 6.14 7.83 -11.80
CA VAL A 207 6.83 6.56 -12.04
C VAL A 207 8.18 6.78 -12.72
N LEU A 208 8.24 7.66 -13.72
CA LEU A 208 9.51 8.00 -14.39
C LEU A 208 10.54 8.55 -13.40
N TRP A 209 10.14 9.49 -12.52
CA TRP A 209 11.04 10.03 -11.50
C TRP A 209 11.51 8.97 -10.51
N VAL A 210 10.64 8.07 -10.08
CA VAL A 210 11.02 6.95 -9.20
C VAL A 210 12.04 6.05 -9.89
N VAL A 211 11.85 5.71 -11.16
CA VAL A 211 12.79 4.89 -11.93
C VAL A 211 14.14 5.60 -12.11
N ILE A 212 14.13 6.90 -12.42
CA ILE A 212 15.37 7.69 -12.53
C ILE A 212 16.12 7.73 -11.21
N LEU A 213 15.43 8.05 -10.10
CA LEU A 213 16.06 8.12 -8.78
C LEU A 213 16.60 6.76 -8.33
N LEU A 214 15.86 5.69 -8.58
CA LEU A 214 16.32 4.33 -8.30
C LEU A 214 17.55 3.99 -9.15
N GLY A 215 17.54 4.32 -10.44
CA GLY A 215 18.68 4.12 -11.31
C GLY A 215 19.94 4.88 -10.86
N VAL A 216 19.77 6.15 -10.50
CA VAL A 216 20.86 6.98 -9.94
C VAL A 216 21.37 6.38 -8.62
N TYR A 217 20.47 5.96 -7.73
CA TYR A 217 20.86 5.33 -6.48
C TYR A 217 21.65 4.04 -6.71
N LEU A 218 21.18 3.17 -7.60
CA LEU A 218 21.87 1.92 -7.92
C LEU A 218 23.25 2.19 -8.54
N ILE A 219 23.34 3.14 -9.48
CA ILE A 219 24.64 3.53 -10.05
C ILE A 219 25.58 4.06 -8.96
N ALA A 220 25.12 4.98 -8.11
CA ALA A 220 25.93 5.53 -7.02
C ALA A 220 26.32 4.51 -5.96
N TYR A 221 25.55 3.42 -5.82
CA TYR A 221 25.85 2.35 -4.88
C TYR A 221 26.87 1.35 -5.44
N TYR A 222 26.88 1.13 -6.77
CA TYR A 222 27.77 0.16 -7.42
C TYR A 222 29.08 0.76 -7.96
N TYR A 223 29.16 2.08 -8.07
CA TYR A 223 30.34 2.82 -8.48
C TYR A 223 30.81 3.80 -7.40
#